data_f2a1b4db07b18e1009913b0213d14e93
#
_entry.id   f2a1b4db07b18e1009913b0213d14e93
#
_cell.length_a   1.000
_cell.length_b   1.000
_cell.length_c   1.000
_cell.angle_alpha   90.00
_cell.angle_beta   90.00
_cell.angle_gamma   90.00
#
_symmetry.space_group_name_H-M   'P 1'
#
loop_
_entity.id
_entity.type
_entity.pdbx_description
1 polymer ?
#
loop_
_entity_poly.entity_id
_entity_poly.type
_entity_poly.pdbx_seq_one_letter_code
_entity_poly.pdbx_strand_id
1 'polypeptide(L)'
;MRKWNTIISLILIILFLIHAVAGSFQLMKIIPGGNVLMKTLSCILMAFLIAHIVIGTKLTIDSLVAGKKSGKFYLRENAVFWIRRITGFAMILLIACHVILFSSKKDVFRLKEFNEIQLIFSILLVLTLVVHILSNIRPLLISFGIAGFRAYVKDILLVLAFILLMSTVAFVIYFLRWNVMWRY
;
A
#
# COMPACT_ATOMS: atom_id res chain seq x y z
N MET A 1 -0.28 20.25 9.91
CA MET A 1 -0.49 19.24 8.87
C MET A 1 0.64 18.22 8.74
N ARG A 2 1.92 18.59 8.64
CA ARG A 2 3.02 17.63 8.52
C ARG A 2 3.06 16.59 9.66
N LYS A 3 2.90 16.99 10.92
CA LYS A 3 2.83 16.05 12.06
C LYS A 3 1.71 15.02 11.91
N TRP A 4 0.51 15.45 11.53
CA TRP A 4 -0.61 14.56 11.30
C TRP A 4 -0.35 13.57 10.17
N ASN A 5 0.23 14.03 9.06
CA ASN A 5 0.63 13.13 7.97
C ASN A 5 1.59 12.04 8.45
N THR A 6 2.57 12.40 9.30
CA THR A 6 3.54 11.46 9.86
C THR A 6 2.87 10.41 10.74
N ILE A 7 1.98 10.83 11.66
CA ILE A 7 1.26 9.93 12.57
C ILE A 7 0.35 8.99 11.78
N ILE A 8 -0.43 9.53 10.85
CA ILE A 8 -1.34 8.74 10.00
C ILE A 8 -0.55 7.75 9.14
N SER A 9 0.60 8.16 8.59
CA SER A 9 1.46 7.25 7.81
C SER A 9 1.98 6.08 8.64
N LEU A 10 2.36 6.31 9.89
CA LEU A 10 2.80 5.24 10.79
C LEU A 10 1.66 4.26 11.09
N ILE A 11 0.47 4.79 11.43
CA ILE A 11 -0.72 3.97 11.69
C ILE A 11 -1.06 3.14 10.44
N LEU A 12 -1.02 3.76 9.26
CA LEU A 12 -1.27 3.09 7.99
C LEU A 12 -0.29 1.95 7.72
N ILE A 13 1.00 2.14 7.99
CA ILE A 13 2.01 1.08 7.81
C ILE A 13 1.67 -0.11 8.72
N ILE A 14 1.36 0.12 9.99
CA ILE A 14 1.02 -0.94 10.95
C ILE A 14 -0.24 -1.69 10.48
N LEU A 15 -1.33 -0.96 10.19
CA LEU A 15 -2.58 -1.55 9.73
C LEU A 15 -2.41 -2.30 8.41
N PHE A 16 -1.61 -1.75 7.49
CA PHE A 16 -1.28 -2.39 6.22
C PHE A 16 -0.53 -3.71 6.43
N LEU A 17 0.49 -3.76 7.28
CA LEU A 17 1.25 -4.98 7.55
C LEU A 17 0.33 -6.09 8.08
N ILE A 18 -0.56 -5.78 9.02
CA ILE A 18 -1.54 -6.72 9.55
C ILE A 18 -2.50 -7.17 8.44
N HIS A 19 -3.01 -6.24 7.63
CA HIS A 19 -3.91 -6.53 6.51
C HIS A 19 -3.23 -7.41 5.44
N ALA A 20 -1.99 -7.11 5.09
CA ALA A 20 -1.23 -7.85 4.09
C ALA A 20 -0.95 -9.30 4.51
N VAL A 21 -0.53 -9.50 5.77
CA VAL A 21 -0.28 -10.85 6.32
C VAL A 21 -1.57 -11.65 6.37
N ALA A 22 -2.62 -11.12 6.99
CA ALA A 22 -3.89 -11.82 7.13
C ALA A 22 -4.58 -12.05 5.77
N GLY A 23 -4.54 -11.06 4.87
CA GLY A 23 -5.06 -11.17 3.51
C GLY A 23 -4.32 -12.24 2.69
N SER A 24 -2.98 -12.30 2.80
CA SER A 24 -2.18 -13.35 2.15
C SER A 24 -2.57 -14.74 2.63
N PHE A 25 -2.77 -14.94 3.92
CA PHE A 25 -3.22 -16.22 4.47
C PHE A 25 -4.62 -16.60 4.01
N GLN A 26 -5.52 -15.62 3.83
CA GLN A 26 -6.84 -15.87 3.24
C GLN A 26 -6.76 -16.27 1.76
N LEU A 27 -5.95 -15.58 0.96
CA LEU A 27 -5.76 -15.92 -0.45
C LEU A 27 -5.15 -17.32 -0.64
N MET A 28 -4.21 -17.69 0.24
CA MET A 28 -3.61 -19.03 0.27
C MET A 28 -4.55 -20.09 0.88
N LYS A 29 -5.71 -19.71 1.43
CA LYS A 29 -6.68 -20.60 2.11
C LYS A 29 -6.13 -21.25 3.40
N ILE A 30 -5.15 -20.63 4.03
CA ILE A 30 -4.61 -21.06 5.33
C ILE A 30 -5.62 -20.71 6.43
N ILE A 31 -6.27 -19.53 6.32
CA ILE A 31 -7.35 -19.10 7.22
C ILE A 31 -8.64 -18.87 6.41
N PRO A 32 -9.81 -19.08 7.02
CA PRO A 32 -11.09 -18.84 6.34
C PRO A 32 -11.27 -17.36 5.99
N GLY A 33 -11.81 -17.10 4.81
CA GLY A 33 -12.20 -15.77 4.38
C GLY A 33 -13.56 -15.35 4.95
N GLY A 34 -13.90 -14.05 4.82
CA GLY A 34 -15.20 -13.52 5.26
C GLY A 34 -15.28 -13.19 6.75
N ASN A 35 -14.16 -13.17 7.45
CA ASN A 35 -14.11 -12.85 8.88
C ASN A 35 -14.48 -11.38 9.13
N VAL A 36 -15.37 -11.13 10.12
CA VAL A 36 -15.77 -9.79 10.57
C VAL A 36 -14.54 -8.94 10.96
N LEU A 37 -13.54 -9.55 11.62
CA LEU A 37 -12.31 -8.86 12.00
C LEU A 37 -11.59 -8.26 10.79
N MET A 38 -11.49 -9.00 9.68
CA MET A 38 -10.84 -8.51 8.46
C MET A 38 -11.65 -7.41 7.77
N LYS A 39 -12.98 -7.50 7.79
CA LYS A 39 -13.83 -6.40 7.30
C LYS A 39 -13.61 -5.12 8.11
N THR A 40 -13.62 -5.23 9.43
CA THR A 40 -13.41 -4.09 10.35
C THR A 40 -12.01 -3.50 10.14
N LEU A 41 -10.97 -4.32 10.07
CA LEU A 41 -9.60 -3.88 9.79
C LEU A 41 -9.51 -3.14 8.44
N SER A 42 -10.14 -3.67 7.40
CA SER A 42 -10.15 -3.03 6.07
C SER A 42 -10.89 -1.70 6.07
N CYS A 43 -12.01 -1.57 6.82
CA CYS A 43 -12.73 -0.31 6.96
C CYS A 43 -11.90 0.73 7.72
N ILE A 44 -11.23 0.34 8.81
CA ILE A 44 -10.34 1.23 9.57
C ILE A 44 -9.16 1.67 8.69
N LEU A 45 -8.51 0.72 8.00
CA LEU A 45 -7.43 1.01 7.06
C LEU A 45 -7.87 2.00 5.97
N MET A 46 -9.06 1.82 5.40
CA MET A 46 -9.63 2.71 4.40
C MET A 46 -9.87 4.11 4.94
N ALA A 47 -10.39 4.26 6.15
CA ALA A 47 -10.62 5.58 6.77
C ALA A 47 -9.29 6.35 6.95
N PHE A 48 -8.25 5.69 7.47
CA PHE A 48 -6.92 6.30 7.59
C PHE A 48 -6.28 6.59 6.23
N LEU A 49 -6.51 5.73 5.24
CA LEU A 49 -6.03 5.93 3.87
C LEU A 49 -6.65 7.18 3.24
N ILE A 50 -7.96 7.38 3.36
CA ILE A 50 -8.64 8.58 2.87
C ILE A 50 -8.06 9.84 3.53
N ALA A 51 -7.88 9.82 4.86
CA ALA A 51 -7.26 10.93 5.58
C ALA A 51 -5.83 11.21 5.08
N HIS A 52 -5.03 10.15 4.82
CA HIS A 52 -3.68 10.27 4.27
C HIS A 52 -3.69 10.89 2.86
N ILE A 53 -4.59 10.45 2.00
CA ILE A 53 -4.74 10.98 0.64
C ILE A 53 -5.10 12.48 0.68
N VAL A 54 -6.08 12.87 1.50
CA VAL A 54 -6.51 14.27 1.61
C VAL A 54 -5.35 15.18 2.08
N ILE A 55 -4.67 14.77 3.15
CA ILE A 55 -3.53 15.54 3.68
C ILE A 55 -2.36 15.55 2.69
N GLY A 56 -2.04 14.41 2.09
CA GLY A 56 -0.97 14.27 1.11
C GLY A 56 -1.20 15.10 -0.15
N THR A 57 -2.43 15.13 -0.65
CA THR A 57 -2.84 15.96 -1.79
C THR A 57 -2.69 17.45 -1.46
N LYS A 58 -3.18 17.89 -0.30
CA LYS A 58 -3.02 19.28 0.13
C LYS A 58 -1.55 19.68 0.24
N LEU A 59 -0.71 18.86 0.90
CA LEU A 59 0.73 19.11 0.99
C LEU A 59 1.42 19.15 -0.38
N THR A 60 0.91 18.39 -1.34
CA THR A 60 1.41 18.41 -2.73
C THR A 60 1.06 19.72 -3.40
N ILE A 61 -0.20 20.13 -3.34
CA ILE A 61 -0.67 21.41 -3.93
C ILE A 61 0.10 22.58 -3.34
N ASP A 62 0.23 22.64 -2.02
CA ASP A 62 0.98 23.71 -1.33
C ASP A 62 2.44 23.77 -1.83
N SER A 63 3.08 22.61 -2.02
CA SER A 63 4.45 22.53 -2.54
C SER A 63 4.56 22.96 -4.01
N LEU A 64 3.58 22.61 -4.85
CA LEU A 64 3.54 23.02 -6.26
C LEU A 64 3.31 24.53 -6.41
N VAL A 65 2.40 25.09 -5.61
CA VAL A 65 2.13 26.54 -5.59
C VAL A 65 3.39 27.31 -5.16
N ALA A 66 4.09 26.84 -4.12
CA ALA A 66 5.35 27.45 -3.68
C ALA A 66 6.45 27.37 -4.76
N GLY A 67 6.57 26.22 -5.43
CA GLY A 67 7.48 26.04 -6.56
C GLY A 67 7.19 26.97 -7.72
N LYS A 68 5.91 27.14 -8.08
CA LYS A 68 5.49 28.11 -9.12
C LYS A 68 5.83 29.54 -8.77
N LYS A 69 5.60 29.95 -7.52
CA LYS A 69 5.92 31.31 -7.05
C LYS A 69 7.41 31.62 -7.06
N SER A 70 8.26 30.61 -6.78
CA SER A 70 9.72 30.78 -6.79
C SER A 70 10.36 30.70 -8.18
N GLY A 71 9.60 30.35 -9.23
CA GLY A 71 10.08 30.16 -10.59
C GLY A 71 11.03 28.97 -10.78
N LYS A 72 11.20 28.12 -9.76
CA LYS A 72 12.21 27.05 -9.71
C LYS A 72 11.56 25.68 -9.56
N PHE A 73 11.32 25.01 -10.69
CA PHE A 73 10.96 23.60 -10.72
C PHE A 73 12.22 22.78 -11.05
N TYR A 74 12.95 22.37 -10.01
CA TYR A 74 14.10 21.48 -10.18
C TYR A 74 13.60 20.02 -10.26
N LEU A 75 13.27 19.52 -11.46
CA LEU A 75 12.75 18.17 -11.63
C LEU A 75 13.79 17.10 -11.27
N ARG A 76 15.03 17.29 -11.68
CA ARG A 76 16.10 16.32 -11.46
C ARG A 76 16.56 16.30 -10.00
N GLU A 77 16.78 17.45 -9.41
CA GLU A 77 17.21 17.61 -8.01
C GLU A 77 16.10 17.13 -7.03
N ASN A 78 14.85 17.23 -7.46
CA ASN A 78 13.68 16.80 -6.69
C ASN A 78 13.08 15.46 -7.14
N ALA A 79 13.86 14.58 -7.79
CA ALA A 79 13.36 13.31 -8.33
C ALA A 79 12.62 12.48 -7.27
N VAL A 80 13.15 12.36 -6.04
CA VAL A 80 12.49 11.63 -4.95
C VAL A 80 11.15 12.26 -4.56
N PHE A 81 11.03 13.59 -4.60
CA PHE A 81 9.75 14.28 -4.38
C PHE A 81 8.72 13.85 -5.43
N TRP A 82 9.09 13.82 -6.70
CA TRP A 82 8.20 13.42 -7.79
C TRP A 82 7.82 11.94 -7.72
N ILE A 83 8.78 11.05 -7.44
CA ILE A 83 8.53 9.62 -7.25
C ILE A 83 7.44 9.40 -6.19
N ARG A 84 7.53 10.09 -5.04
CA ARG A 84 6.51 9.99 -3.98
C ARG A 84 5.12 10.41 -4.44
N ARG A 85 5.01 11.45 -5.27
CA ARG A 85 3.73 11.98 -5.75
C ARG A 85 3.13 11.07 -6.81
N ILE A 86 3.92 10.67 -7.79
CA ILE A 86 3.49 9.79 -8.87
C ILE A 86 3.05 8.44 -8.30
N THR A 87 3.84 7.83 -7.44
CA THR A 87 3.47 6.55 -6.82
C THR A 87 2.25 6.69 -5.90
N GLY A 88 2.11 7.78 -5.16
CA GLY A 88 0.93 8.05 -4.35
C GLY A 88 -0.35 8.14 -5.19
N PHE A 89 -0.34 8.86 -6.31
CA PHE A 89 -1.49 8.94 -7.20
C PHE A 89 -1.76 7.62 -7.93
N ALA A 90 -0.73 6.92 -8.39
CA ALA A 90 -0.89 5.59 -9.00
C ALA A 90 -1.53 4.59 -8.03
N MET A 91 -1.16 4.64 -6.75
CA MET A 91 -1.75 3.79 -5.71
C MET A 91 -3.25 4.04 -5.52
N ILE A 92 -3.76 5.26 -5.69
CA ILE A 92 -5.20 5.52 -5.56
C ILE A 92 -5.98 4.65 -6.54
N LEU A 93 -5.54 4.62 -7.81
CA LEU A 93 -6.16 3.79 -8.84
C LEU A 93 -6.01 2.29 -8.54
N LEU A 94 -4.81 1.86 -8.21
CA LEU A 94 -4.51 0.44 -7.96
C LEU A 94 -5.23 -0.09 -6.71
N ILE A 95 -5.36 0.72 -5.66
CA ILE A 95 -6.14 0.36 -4.46
C ILE A 95 -7.63 0.32 -4.78
N ALA A 96 -8.16 1.24 -5.60
CA ALA A 96 -9.55 1.17 -6.04
C ALA A 96 -9.84 -0.13 -6.79
N CYS A 97 -8.96 -0.53 -7.72
CA CYS A 97 -9.05 -1.83 -8.40
C CYS A 97 -9.00 -2.99 -7.40
N HIS A 98 -8.07 -2.97 -6.45
CA HIS A 98 -7.95 -4.00 -5.40
C HIS A 98 -9.24 -4.13 -4.56
N VAL A 99 -9.81 -3.00 -4.15
CA VAL A 99 -11.07 -3.00 -3.37
C VAL A 99 -12.22 -3.57 -4.19
N ILE A 100 -12.36 -3.19 -5.46
CA ILE A 100 -13.41 -3.71 -6.35
C ILE A 100 -13.26 -5.22 -6.52
N LEU A 101 -12.04 -5.72 -6.71
CA LEU A 101 -11.76 -7.14 -6.89
C LEU A 101 -12.12 -7.97 -5.67
N PHE A 102 -11.75 -7.51 -4.47
CA PHE A 102 -11.86 -8.28 -3.24
C PHE A 102 -13.04 -7.88 -2.35
N SER A 103 -13.79 -6.82 -2.70
CA SER A 103 -15.01 -6.45 -1.99
C SER A 103 -16.10 -7.50 -2.22
N SER A 104 -16.70 -8.02 -1.15
CA SER A 104 -17.84 -8.93 -1.20
C SER A 104 -19.02 -8.35 -0.43
N LYS A 105 -20.21 -8.39 -1.04
CA LYS A 105 -21.46 -8.03 -0.37
C LYS A 105 -21.96 -9.13 0.57
N LYS A 106 -21.44 -10.35 0.44
CA LYS A 106 -21.81 -11.52 1.27
C LYS A 106 -20.79 -11.74 2.38
N ASP A 107 -21.27 -12.26 3.51
CA ASP A 107 -20.42 -12.51 4.69
C ASP A 107 -19.44 -13.68 4.51
N VAL A 108 -19.51 -14.39 3.41
CA VAL A 108 -18.60 -15.48 3.07
C VAL A 108 -17.70 -15.06 1.93
N PHE A 109 -16.40 -15.11 2.16
CA PHE A 109 -15.42 -14.93 1.08
C PHE A 109 -15.55 -16.10 0.11
N ARG A 110 -16.05 -15.82 -1.09
CA ARG A 110 -16.07 -16.79 -2.18
C ARG A 110 -14.92 -16.51 -3.12
N LEU A 111 -14.31 -17.57 -3.62
CA LEU A 111 -13.33 -17.47 -4.70
C LEU A 111 -14.02 -16.76 -5.88
N LYS A 112 -13.47 -15.65 -6.32
CA LYS A 112 -13.94 -14.91 -7.50
C LYS A 112 -13.03 -15.21 -8.68
N GLU A 113 -13.57 -15.09 -9.87
CA GLU A 113 -12.76 -15.11 -11.08
C GLU A 113 -11.55 -14.17 -10.95
N PHE A 114 -10.38 -14.69 -11.24
CA PHE A 114 -9.13 -13.96 -11.13
C PHE A 114 -8.27 -14.25 -12.35
N ASN A 115 -8.36 -13.36 -13.33
CA ASN A 115 -7.67 -13.48 -14.61
C ASN A 115 -6.28 -12.82 -14.59
N GLU A 116 -5.54 -12.94 -15.72
CA GLU A 116 -4.19 -12.40 -15.83
C GLU A 116 -4.13 -10.89 -15.64
N ILE A 117 -5.12 -10.15 -16.11
CA ILE A 117 -5.19 -8.68 -15.95
C ILE A 117 -5.28 -8.31 -14.47
N GLN A 118 -6.10 -9.03 -13.71
CA GLN A 118 -6.29 -8.81 -12.28
C GLN A 118 -5.02 -9.17 -11.49
N LEU A 119 -4.31 -10.22 -11.90
CA LEU A 119 -2.99 -10.57 -11.35
C LEU A 119 -1.99 -9.44 -11.62
N ILE A 120 -1.91 -8.94 -12.85
CA ILE A 120 -1.02 -7.84 -13.23
C ILE A 120 -1.29 -6.59 -12.36
N PHE A 121 -2.55 -6.18 -12.22
CA PHE A 121 -2.91 -5.05 -11.35
C PHE A 121 -2.52 -5.27 -9.89
N SER A 122 -2.67 -6.49 -9.37
CA SER A 122 -2.29 -6.84 -8.00
C SER A 122 -0.77 -6.79 -7.80
N ILE A 123 0.01 -7.29 -8.76
CA ILE A 123 1.48 -7.19 -8.73
C ILE A 123 1.94 -5.74 -8.86
N LEU A 124 1.34 -4.96 -9.76
CA LEU A 124 1.63 -3.53 -9.91
C LEU A 124 1.34 -2.76 -8.61
N LEU A 125 0.26 -3.10 -7.90
CA LEU A 125 -0.03 -2.53 -6.59
C LEU A 125 1.11 -2.79 -5.61
N VAL A 126 1.58 -4.04 -5.50
CA VAL A 126 2.69 -4.38 -4.60
C VAL A 126 3.96 -3.62 -4.99
N LEU A 127 4.34 -3.61 -6.27
CA LEU A 127 5.54 -2.91 -6.76
C LEU A 127 5.46 -1.39 -6.50
N THR A 128 4.32 -0.78 -6.79
CA THR A 128 4.10 0.66 -6.57
C THR A 128 4.17 0.99 -5.08
N LEU A 129 3.60 0.12 -4.23
CA LEU A 129 3.66 0.26 -2.78
C LEU A 129 5.10 0.16 -2.25
N VAL A 130 5.90 -0.79 -2.77
CA VAL A 130 7.34 -0.90 -2.45
C VAL A 130 8.02 0.45 -2.71
N VAL A 131 7.89 0.98 -3.92
CA VAL A 131 8.54 2.25 -4.30
C VAL A 131 8.04 3.41 -3.43
N HIS A 132 6.72 3.44 -3.15
CA HIS A 132 6.12 4.48 -2.31
C HIS A 132 6.65 4.45 -0.88
N ILE A 133 6.71 3.27 -0.25
CA ILE A 133 7.22 3.13 1.13
C ILE A 133 8.72 3.44 1.16
N LEU A 134 9.52 2.85 0.26
CA LEU A 134 10.97 3.07 0.24
C LEU A 134 11.35 4.55 0.06
N SER A 135 10.62 5.26 -0.80
CA SER A 135 10.85 6.70 -1.00
C SER A 135 10.44 7.55 0.20
N ASN A 136 9.50 7.09 1.04
CA ASN A 136 8.95 7.84 2.17
C ASN A 136 9.53 7.44 3.53
N ILE A 137 10.17 6.26 3.68
CA ILE A 137 10.61 5.74 4.98
C ILE A 137 11.63 6.63 5.68
N ARG A 138 12.59 7.17 4.93
CA ARG A 138 13.63 8.06 5.49
C ARG A 138 13.04 9.33 6.10
N PRO A 139 12.23 10.15 5.41
CA PRO A 139 11.62 11.33 6.02
C PRO A 139 10.64 10.99 7.14
N LEU A 140 9.99 9.82 7.09
CA LEU A 140 9.14 9.35 8.18
C LEU A 140 9.96 9.14 9.46
N LEU A 141 11.06 8.40 9.41
CA LEU A 141 11.94 8.13 10.56
C LEU A 141 12.59 9.40 11.10
N ILE A 142 13.05 10.30 10.23
CA ILE A 142 13.58 11.60 10.64
C ILE A 142 12.53 12.43 11.39
N SER A 143 11.27 12.37 10.98
CA SER A 143 10.18 13.12 11.64
C SER A 143 9.85 12.61 13.03
N PHE A 144 10.26 11.39 13.38
CA PHE A 144 10.20 10.82 14.73
C PHE A 144 11.49 11.03 15.55
N GLY A 145 12.46 11.77 15.02
CA GLY A 145 13.71 12.04 15.73
C GLY A 145 14.69 10.86 15.77
N ILE A 146 14.46 9.83 14.91
CA ILE A 146 15.36 8.66 14.86
C ILE A 146 16.61 9.02 14.05
N ALA A 147 17.63 9.54 14.74
CA ALA A 147 18.90 9.94 14.12
C ALA A 147 19.79 8.73 13.74
N GLY A 148 19.69 7.62 14.48
CA GLY A 148 20.41 6.35 14.22
C GLY A 148 19.82 5.50 13.10
N PHE A 149 19.24 6.12 12.09
CA PHE A 149 18.52 5.53 10.97
C PHE A 149 19.19 4.29 10.34
N ARG A 150 20.52 4.30 10.19
CA ARG A 150 21.23 3.22 9.47
C ARG A 150 21.17 1.86 10.18
N ALA A 151 21.05 1.84 11.51
CA ALA A 151 21.01 0.59 12.25
C ALA A 151 19.69 -0.18 12.07
N TYR A 152 18.57 0.54 12.06
CA TYR A 152 17.22 -0.07 11.98
C TYR A 152 16.68 -0.25 10.56
N VAL A 153 17.26 0.46 9.58
CA VAL A 153 16.75 0.42 8.19
C VAL A 153 16.80 -0.97 7.61
N LYS A 154 17.89 -1.71 7.83
CA LYS A 154 18.06 -3.06 7.28
C LYS A 154 16.96 -3.99 7.78
N ASP A 155 16.65 -3.96 9.07
CA ASP A 155 15.64 -4.82 9.68
C ASP A 155 14.23 -4.45 9.21
N ILE A 156 13.92 -3.16 9.17
CA ILE A 156 12.63 -2.68 8.63
C ILE A 156 12.45 -3.07 7.17
N LEU A 157 13.49 -2.92 6.34
CA LEU A 157 13.45 -3.29 4.94
C LEU A 157 13.32 -4.80 4.74
N LEU A 158 13.97 -5.60 5.57
CA LEU A 158 13.88 -7.05 5.52
C LEU A 158 12.45 -7.53 5.86
N VAL A 159 11.86 -7.04 6.94
CA VAL A 159 10.48 -7.37 7.33
C VAL A 159 9.50 -6.93 6.24
N LEU A 160 9.65 -5.72 5.71
CA LEU A 160 8.81 -5.20 4.65
C LEU A 160 8.94 -6.04 3.38
N ALA A 161 10.17 -6.36 2.95
CA ALA A 161 10.42 -7.18 1.77
C ALA A 161 9.81 -8.58 1.91
N PHE A 162 9.93 -9.21 3.08
CA PHE A 162 9.32 -10.50 3.36
C PHE A 162 7.79 -10.46 3.22
N ILE A 163 7.11 -9.48 3.82
CA ILE A 163 5.65 -9.35 3.76
C ILE A 163 5.17 -9.06 2.33
N LEU A 164 5.89 -8.21 1.59
CA LEU A 164 5.54 -7.89 0.22
C LEU A 164 5.76 -9.07 -0.73
N LEU A 165 6.84 -9.84 -0.53
CA LEU A 165 7.08 -11.08 -1.26
C LEU A 165 5.97 -12.11 -0.96
N MET A 166 5.61 -12.29 0.31
CA MET A 166 4.52 -13.18 0.72
C MET A 166 3.19 -12.77 0.06
N SER A 167 2.89 -11.48 0.00
CA SER A 167 1.68 -10.96 -0.66
C SER A 167 1.68 -11.25 -2.16
N THR A 168 2.83 -11.09 -2.82
CA THR A 168 2.99 -11.43 -4.24
C THR A 168 2.77 -12.92 -4.50
N VAL A 169 3.38 -13.78 -3.68
CA VAL A 169 3.19 -15.24 -3.75
C VAL A 169 1.73 -15.61 -3.51
N ALA A 170 1.05 -14.96 -2.57
CA ALA A 170 -0.36 -15.22 -2.29
C ALA A 170 -1.27 -14.88 -3.50
N PHE A 171 -1.01 -13.79 -4.22
CA PHE A 171 -1.74 -13.48 -5.46
C PHE A 171 -1.49 -14.50 -6.55
N VAL A 172 -0.26 -14.98 -6.71
CA VAL A 172 0.08 -16.03 -7.69
C VAL A 172 -0.62 -17.34 -7.32
N ILE A 173 -0.58 -17.77 -6.05
CA ILE A 173 -1.29 -18.95 -5.58
C ILE A 173 -2.79 -18.84 -5.82
N TYR A 174 -3.39 -17.67 -5.54
CA TYR A 174 -4.81 -17.43 -5.79
C TYR A 174 -5.16 -17.55 -7.27
N PHE A 175 -4.32 -16.97 -8.14
CA PHE A 175 -4.44 -17.08 -9.60
C PHE A 175 -4.35 -18.54 -10.09
N LEU A 176 -3.35 -19.29 -9.65
CA LEU A 176 -3.17 -20.68 -10.04
C LEU A 176 -4.34 -21.54 -9.56
N ARG A 177 -4.82 -21.34 -8.35
CA ARG A 177 -5.99 -22.04 -7.82
C ARG A 177 -7.22 -21.80 -8.68
N TRP A 178 -7.48 -20.56 -9.09
CA TRP A 178 -8.63 -20.25 -9.94
C TRP A 178 -8.49 -20.83 -11.35
N ASN A 179 -7.35 -20.67 -11.98
CA ASN A 179 -7.18 -20.99 -13.41
C ASN A 179 -6.75 -22.44 -13.69
N VAL A 180 -6.11 -23.12 -12.72
CA VAL A 180 -5.59 -24.47 -12.90
C VAL A 180 -6.40 -25.52 -12.11
N MET A 181 -6.67 -25.25 -10.82
CA MET A 181 -7.28 -26.26 -9.95
C MET A 181 -8.80 -26.35 -10.05
N TRP A 182 -9.49 -25.31 -10.54
CA TRP A 182 -10.95 -25.29 -10.66
C TRP A 182 -11.47 -25.49 -12.08
N ARG A 183 -10.59 -25.66 -13.05
CA ARG A 183 -10.96 -26.02 -14.43
C ARG A 183 -11.11 -27.54 -14.66
N TYR A 184 -10.80 -28.32 -13.67
CA TYR A 184 -10.99 -29.79 -13.64
C TYR A 184 -11.82 -30.13 -12.39
#